data_67344bd105b0e5fb15a68f170e4f428a
#
_entry.id   67344bd105b0e5fb15a68f170e4f428a
#
_cell.length_a   1.000
_cell.length_b   1.000
_cell.length_c   1.000
_cell.angle_alpha   90.00
_cell.angle_beta   90.00
_cell.angle_gamma   90.00
#
_symmetry.space_group_name_H-M   'P 1'
#
loop_
_entity.id
_entity.type
_entity.pdbx_description
1 polymer ?
#
loop_
_entity_poly.entity_id
_entity_poly.type
_entity_poly.pdbx_seq_one_letter_code
_entity_poly.pdbx_strand_id
1 'polypeptide(L)'
;MNQDEQEIQVSTAEQSSEYEAVPTGQDGKREKQKKKKSGFGKGFAVGAVTMAVVCGVMFWATSGLGLLSAGSSGDLLNRDTEQKIESLASYIQSNYYEDVDTETLEEGLYAGLFDNLDVYSQYYTAEEAKELFDTSVSGTYCGIGASLQQDDDSKAVTILHVYDGSPAQESGLQEGDVIISADSYEAASMDLTEFVNHIRGEEGSQVHLVIARSGEAENLEFDITRKNLVLPTVSSQMLENHTGYIQVTEFTEHTAEQFEEALYSLQGDGMTALIVDLRSNPGGMLTSVCDMLDDILPKGLLVYTEDRSGKRVDYTSTDEKTLDLPLAVLVNGYSASASEIFAGAIQDRKAGTIIGTTTYGKGVVQSILTLKDGSAFKITTNRYFTPSGTCIQGIGITPDEELEYEFTGPEGVGYSVEYDNQIQKALEVLQQ
;
A
#
# COMPACT_ATOMS: atom_id res chain seq x y z
N MET A 1 16.42 -36.73 22.70
CA MET A 1 15.18 -35.99 22.70
C MET A 1 15.59 -34.54 22.71
N ASN A 2 15.79 -33.97 21.54
CA ASN A 2 16.06 -32.56 21.37
C ASN A 2 14.73 -31.87 21.00
N GLN A 3 14.29 -30.99 21.86
CA GLN A 3 13.21 -30.05 21.54
C GLN A 3 13.85 -28.94 20.70
N ASP A 4 13.55 -28.93 19.42
CA ASP A 4 13.80 -27.76 18.57
C ASP A 4 12.69 -26.75 18.84
N GLU A 5 12.98 -25.76 19.70
CA GLU A 5 12.15 -24.58 19.88
C GLU A 5 12.18 -23.76 18.59
N GLN A 6 11.06 -23.69 17.90
CA GLN A 6 10.87 -22.79 16.76
C GLN A 6 10.77 -21.36 17.27
N GLU A 7 11.86 -20.62 17.16
CA GLU A 7 11.88 -19.17 17.40
C GLU A 7 11.21 -18.41 16.25
N ILE A 8 10.21 -17.64 16.59
CA ILE A 8 9.56 -16.70 15.65
C ILE A 8 10.49 -15.50 15.45
N GLN A 9 10.98 -15.28 14.23
CA GLN A 9 11.64 -14.02 13.88
C GLN A 9 10.58 -12.99 13.51
N VAL A 10 10.44 -11.99 14.39
CA VAL A 10 9.57 -10.83 14.13
C VAL A 10 10.38 -9.84 13.30
N SER A 11 10.08 -9.75 12.01
CA SER A 11 10.46 -8.61 11.18
C SER A 11 9.23 -7.73 11.08
N THR A 12 9.18 -6.67 11.88
CA THR A 12 8.18 -5.64 11.71
C THR A 12 8.57 -4.82 10.49
N ALA A 13 7.73 -4.76 9.48
CA ALA A 13 7.80 -3.76 8.43
C ALA A 13 7.34 -2.38 8.99
N GLU A 14 7.88 -2.03 10.15
CA GLU A 14 7.92 -0.68 10.67
C GLU A 14 9.37 -0.20 10.53
N GLN A 15 9.69 0.39 9.41
CA GLN A 15 10.76 1.36 9.39
C GLN A 15 10.24 2.57 10.16
N SER A 16 10.46 2.58 11.49
CA SER A 16 10.30 3.76 12.28
C SER A 16 11.36 4.78 11.82
N SER A 17 10.94 5.77 11.05
CA SER A 17 11.65 7.05 11.09
C SER A 17 11.62 7.49 12.55
N GLU A 18 12.79 7.66 13.15
CA GLU A 18 12.96 8.13 14.53
C GLU A 18 12.35 9.53 14.67
N TYR A 19 11.10 9.58 15.14
CA TYR A 19 10.57 10.79 15.75
C TYR A 19 11.03 10.81 17.22
N GLU A 20 12.10 11.57 17.50
CA GLU A 20 12.59 11.80 18.85
C GLU A 20 11.49 12.43 19.71
N ALA A 21 11.18 11.78 20.83
CA ALA A 21 10.39 12.35 21.90
C ALA A 21 11.17 13.51 22.54
N VAL A 22 10.68 14.73 22.42
CA VAL A 22 11.25 15.93 23.02
C VAL A 22 10.96 15.93 24.53
N PRO A 23 11.98 15.95 25.42
CA PRO A 23 11.78 16.23 26.84
C PRO A 23 11.65 17.75 27.05
N THR A 24 10.57 18.14 27.67
CA THR A 24 10.37 19.50 28.18
C THR A 24 11.26 19.77 29.37
N GLY A 25 12.11 20.82 29.32
CA GLY A 25 12.84 21.34 30.49
C GLY A 25 13.88 22.38 30.12
N GLN A 26 13.67 23.56 30.62
CA GLN A 26 14.36 24.85 30.51
C GLN A 26 15.89 24.82 30.75
N ASP A 27 16.66 25.58 30.06
CA ASP A 27 17.32 26.84 30.38
C ASP A 27 18.54 27.17 29.50
N GLY A 28 18.64 28.42 29.14
CA GLY A 28 19.47 29.00 28.14
C GLY A 28 21.00 29.00 28.40
N LYS A 29 21.72 29.15 27.30
CA LYS A 29 22.85 30.11 27.12
C LYS A 29 23.28 30.10 25.64
N ARG A 30 23.31 31.34 25.08
CA ARG A 30 23.90 31.67 23.77
C ARG A 30 25.41 31.44 23.77
N GLU A 31 25.93 30.76 22.73
CA GLU A 31 27.28 31.05 22.26
C GLU A 31 27.47 30.85 20.75
N LYS A 32 28.41 31.59 20.16
CA LYS A 32 28.57 32.07 18.81
C LYS A 32 28.95 30.99 17.75
N GLN A 33 28.46 31.24 16.56
CA GLN A 33 28.80 30.57 15.28
C GLN A 33 30.32 30.49 15.02
N LYS A 34 30.76 29.32 14.54
CA LYS A 34 31.89 29.17 13.60
C LYS A 34 31.52 28.21 12.48
N LYS A 35 31.53 28.74 11.23
CA LYS A 35 31.40 27.97 9.99
C LYS A 35 32.48 26.88 9.93
N LYS A 36 32.11 25.61 9.66
CA LYS A 36 33.04 24.58 9.24
C LYS A 36 32.52 23.80 8.03
N LYS A 37 33.47 23.56 7.14
CA LYS A 37 33.36 22.99 5.80
C LYS A 37 32.83 21.54 5.79
N SER A 38 32.16 21.21 4.66
CA SER A 38 31.63 19.91 4.24
C SER A 38 32.53 18.71 4.55
N GLY A 39 31.91 17.65 5.13
CA GLY A 39 32.54 16.37 5.40
C GLY A 39 31.56 15.24 5.18
N PHE A 40 31.01 15.13 3.94
CA PHE A 40 30.01 14.12 3.55
C PHE A 40 30.50 12.65 3.70
N GLY A 41 31.81 12.41 3.68
CA GLY A 41 32.38 11.07 3.77
C GLY A 41 32.46 10.46 5.18
N LYS A 42 32.28 11.25 6.23
CA LYS A 42 32.39 10.78 7.64
C LYS A 42 31.02 10.49 8.28
N GLY A 43 29.96 11.06 7.78
CA GLY A 43 28.59 10.79 8.23
C GLY A 43 28.11 9.39 7.88
N PHE A 44 28.43 8.91 6.68
CA PHE A 44 28.02 7.57 6.22
C PHE A 44 28.68 6.43 7.04
N ALA A 45 29.95 6.56 7.41
CA ALA A 45 30.63 5.53 8.21
C ALA A 45 30.16 5.48 9.68
N VAL A 46 29.73 6.61 10.24
CA VAL A 46 29.19 6.69 11.61
C VAL A 46 27.74 6.19 11.66
N GLY A 47 26.93 6.49 10.65
CA GLY A 47 25.56 6.00 10.53
C GLY A 47 25.48 4.47 10.42
N ALA A 48 26.34 3.87 9.59
CA ALA A 48 26.39 2.41 9.42
C ALA A 48 26.83 1.66 10.69
N VAL A 49 27.73 2.25 11.47
CA VAL A 49 28.20 1.65 12.75
C VAL A 49 27.15 1.83 13.85
N THR A 50 26.43 2.97 13.89
CA THR A 50 25.34 3.19 14.86
C THR A 50 24.16 2.27 14.57
N MET A 51 23.82 2.04 13.29
CA MET A 51 22.75 1.13 12.89
C MET A 51 23.09 -0.33 13.24
N ALA A 52 24.35 -0.75 13.04
CA ALA A 52 24.81 -2.08 13.43
C ALA A 52 24.82 -2.28 14.97
N VAL A 53 25.07 -1.22 15.75
CA VAL A 53 25.04 -1.29 17.22
C VAL A 53 23.60 -1.27 17.75
N VAL A 54 22.69 -0.51 17.14
CA VAL A 54 21.25 -0.48 17.52
C VAL A 54 20.59 -1.81 17.19
N CYS A 55 20.86 -2.38 16.00
CA CYS A 55 20.38 -3.74 15.66
C CYS A 55 20.99 -4.81 16.57
N GLY A 56 22.28 -4.69 16.95
CA GLY A 56 22.95 -5.62 17.87
C GLY A 56 22.42 -5.53 19.31
N VAL A 57 22.04 -4.36 19.79
CA VAL A 57 21.46 -4.17 21.13
C VAL A 57 19.99 -4.61 21.19
N MET A 58 19.20 -4.39 20.12
CA MET A 58 17.86 -4.97 20.03
C MET A 58 17.91 -6.51 19.95
N PHE A 59 18.83 -7.07 19.19
CA PHE A 59 19.01 -8.53 19.12
C PHE A 59 19.40 -9.14 20.47
N TRP A 60 20.16 -8.42 21.33
CA TRP A 60 20.55 -8.91 22.65
C TRP A 60 19.47 -8.70 23.71
N ALA A 61 18.66 -7.65 23.59
CA ALA A 61 17.55 -7.37 24.51
C ALA A 61 16.34 -8.32 24.28
N THR A 62 16.13 -8.80 23.05
CA THR A 62 15.04 -9.74 22.72
C THR A 62 15.39 -11.20 22.99
N SER A 63 16.68 -11.56 23.04
CA SER A 63 17.14 -12.91 23.38
C SER A 63 17.06 -13.25 24.89
N GLY A 64 16.73 -12.28 25.73
CA GLY A 64 16.73 -12.45 27.19
C GLY A 64 15.41 -12.25 27.91
N LEU A 65 14.33 -11.90 27.22
CA LEU A 65 13.01 -11.79 27.84
C LEU A 65 12.07 -12.84 27.27
N GLY A 66 11.92 -13.92 28.00
CA GLY A 66 10.76 -14.79 27.92
C GLY A 66 9.50 -14.01 28.26
N LEU A 67 8.94 -13.29 27.28
CA LEU A 67 7.65 -12.61 27.37
C LEU A 67 6.57 -13.45 26.73
N LEU A 68 6.46 -14.70 27.16
CA LEU A 68 5.19 -15.43 27.20
C LEU A 68 4.78 -15.53 28.66
N SER A 69 4.48 -14.39 29.30
CA SER A 69 3.69 -14.40 30.52
C SER A 69 2.25 -14.59 30.12
N ALA A 70 1.86 -15.84 30.09
CA ALA A 70 0.52 -16.36 30.02
C ALA A 70 -0.44 -15.57 30.94
N GLY A 71 -1.31 -14.76 30.31
CA GLY A 71 -2.67 -14.72 30.83
C GLY A 71 -3.24 -16.12 30.60
N SER A 72 -3.89 -16.68 31.58
CA SER A 72 -4.48 -18.03 31.58
C SER A 72 -5.57 -18.18 30.53
N SER A 73 -5.21 -18.26 29.27
CA SER A 73 -5.97 -18.88 28.20
C SER A 73 -5.60 -20.36 28.24
N GLY A 74 -6.59 -21.24 28.27
CA GLY A 74 -6.34 -22.70 28.27
C GLY A 74 -5.38 -22.99 27.10
N ASP A 75 -4.45 -23.91 27.38
CA ASP A 75 -3.41 -24.33 26.46
C ASP A 75 -4.08 -24.85 25.17
N LEU A 76 -4.06 -24.07 24.09
CA LEU A 76 -4.71 -24.46 22.84
C LEU A 76 -4.16 -25.80 22.34
N LEU A 77 -2.84 -25.97 22.40
CA LEU A 77 -2.13 -27.18 22.03
C LEU A 77 -1.89 -28.03 23.27
N ASN A 78 -2.97 -28.57 23.84
CA ASN A 78 -2.89 -29.60 24.85
C ASN A 78 -2.95 -31.00 24.19
N ARG A 79 -2.59 -32.05 24.97
CA ARG A 79 -2.52 -33.40 24.47
C ARG A 79 -3.82 -33.92 23.82
N ASP A 80 -4.97 -33.48 24.30
CA ASP A 80 -6.26 -33.92 23.75
C ASP A 80 -6.50 -33.27 22.39
N THR A 81 -6.11 -31.97 22.23
CA THR A 81 -6.16 -31.25 20.96
C THR A 81 -5.20 -31.85 19.94
N GLU A 82 -3.96 -32.15 20.33
CA GLU A 82 -2.97 -32.79 19.45
C GLU A 82 -3.49 -34.17 18.97
N GLN A 83 -3.96 -35.01 19.85
CA GLN A 83 -4.52 -36.33 19.49
C GLN A 83 -5.73 -36.22 18.56
N LYS A 84 -6.56 -35.18 18.74
CA LYS A 84 -7.70 -34.94 17.88
C LYS A 84 -7.26 -34.55 16.47
N ILE A 85 -6.28 -33.62 16.36
CA ILE A 85 -5.72 -33.17 15.07
C ILE A 85 -5.10 -34.38 14.35
N GLU A 86 -4.25 -35.16 15.01
CA GLU A 86 -3.63 -36.39 14.45
C GLU A 86 -4.67 -37.38 13.95
N SER A 87 -5.73 -37.63 14.74
CA SER A 87 -6.81 -38.55 14.38
C SER A 87 -7.59 -38.04 13.13
N LEU A 88 -7.88 -36.75 13.07
CA LEU A 88 -8.58 -36.17 11.92
C LEU A 88 -7.71 -36.22 10.66
N ALA A 89 -6.44 -35.82 10.75
CA ALA A 89 -5.51 -35.84 9.62
C ALA A 89 -5.34 -37.27 9.08
N SER A 90 -5.09 -38.23 9.97
CA SER A 90 -4.98 -39.68 9.61
C SER A 90 -6.25 -40.24 8.96
N TYR A 91 -7.44 -39.82 9.44
CA TYR A 91 -8.69 -40.26 8.87
C TYR A 91 -8.92 -39.67 7.48
N ILE A 92 -8.62 -38.38 7.29
CA ILE A 92 -8.70 -37.71 6.00
C ILE A 92 -7.76 -38.35 4.98
N GLN A 93 -6.48 -38.52 5.32
CA GLN A 93 -5.50 -39.13 4.44
C GLN A 93 -5.84 -40.58 4.06
N SER A 94 -6.54 -41.30 4.94
CA SER A 94 -6.88 -42.71 4.70
C SER A 94 -8.20 -42.92 3.95
N ASN A 95 -9.13 -41.98 4.01
CA ASN A 95 -10.51 -42.19 3.60
C ASN A 95 -11.07 -41.09 2.62
N TYR A 96 -10.41 -39.98 2.49
CA TYR A 96 -10.86 -38.97 1.52
C TYR A 96 -10.72 -39.52 0.10
N TYR A 97 -11.65 -39.16 -0.78
CA TYR A 97 -11.76 -39.72 -2.12
C TYR A 97 -10.59 -39.37 -3.04
N GLU A 98 -10.00 -38.22 -2.84
CA GLU A 98 -8.84 -37.73 -3.59
C GLU A 98 -7.59 -37.75 -2.71
N ASP A 99 -6.41 -37.73 -3.34
CA ASP A 99 -5.15 -37.61 -2.64
C ASP A 99 -5.03 -36.20 -2.02
N VAL A 100 -4.73 -36.15 -0.73
CA VAL A 100 -4.45 -34.90 0.00
C VAL A 100 -3.06 -35.01 0.60
N ASP A 101 -2.18 -34.09 0.25
CA ASP A 101 -0.86 -34.05 0.84
C ASP A 101 -0.87 -33.42 2.26
N THR A 102 0.19 -33.66 3.00
CA THR A 102 0.30 -33.22 4.39
C THR A 102 0.47 -31.70 4.48
N GLU A 103 1.19 -31.08 3.55
CA GLU A 103 1.47 -29.64 3.53
C GLU A 103 0.16 -28.84 3.37
N THR A 104 -0.72 -29.25 2.45
CA THR A 104 -2.06 -28.66 2.29
C THR A 104 -2.89 -28.70 3.58
N LEU A 105 -2.81 -29.80 4.34
CA LEU A 105 -3.52 -29.91 5.62
C LEU A 105 -2.90 -29.01 6.70
N GLU A 106 -1.58 -28.89 6.72
CA GLU A 106 -0.85 -28.04 7.67
C GLU A 106 -1.15 -26.57 7.41
N GLU A 107 -1.07 -26.11 6.16
CA GLU A 107 -1.42 -24.74 5.78
C GLU A 107 -2.88 -24.42 6.16
N GLY A 108 -3.81 -25.35 5.94
CA GLY A 108 -5.20 -25.21 6.35
C GLY A 108 -5.39 -25.09 7.88
N LEU A 109 -4.55 -25.74 8.68
CA LEU A 109 -4.57 -25.57 10.14
C LEU A 109 -4.10 -24.19 10.56
N TYR A 110 -3.03 -23.67 9.96
CA TYR A 110 -2.53 -22.33 10.26
C TYR A 110 -3.55 -21.26 9.87
N ALA A 111 -4.12 -21.34 8.68
CA ALA A 111 -5.18 -20.45 8.23
C ALA A 111 -6.41 -20.46 9.16
N GLY A 112 -6.83 -21.65 9.60
CA GLY A 112 -7.97 -21.83 10.51
C GLY A 112 -7.82 -21.15 11.88
N LEU A 113 -6.61 -20.82 12.33
CA LEU A 113 -6.39 -20.02 13.54
C LEU A 113 -6.90 -18.58 13.39
N PHE A 114 -6.94 -18.07 12.15
CA PHE A 114 -7.33 -16.70 11.83
C PHE A 114 -8.81 -16.58 11.48
N ASP A 115 -9.52 -17.65 11.12
CA ASP A 115 -10.93 -17.65 10.69
C ASP A 115 -11.91 -17.06 11.72
N ASN A 116 -11.53 -17.07 13.01
CA ASN A 116 -12.36 -16.53 14.09
C ASN A 116 -11.92 -15.11 14.54
N LEU A 117 -10.99 -14.49 13.83
CA LEU A 117 -10.57 -13.13 14.06
C LEU A 117 -11.42 -12.16 13.22
N ASP A 118 -10.95 -10.93 13.03
CA ASP A 118 -11.61 -10.01 12.12
C ASP A 118 -11.27 -10.33 10.64
N VAL A 119 -12.00 -9.72 9.72
CA VAL A 119 -11.83 -9.93 8.26
C VAL A 119 -10.50 -9.39 7.70
N TYR A 120 -9.71 -8.71 8.52
CA TYR A 120 -8.43 -8.13 8.12
C TYR A 120 -7.24 -8.94 8.60
N SER A 121 -7.45 -9.89 9.52
CA SER A 121 -6.42 -10.77 10.08
C SER A 121 -6.37 -12.07 9.30
N GLN A 122 -5.21 -12.42 8.75
CA GLN A 122 -5.05 -13.54 7.84
C GLN A 122 -3.65 -14.14 7.92
N TYR A 123 -3.56 -15.45 7.70
CA TYR A 123 -2.32 -16.18 7.45
C TYR A 123 -2.04 -16.21 5.94
N TYR A 124 -0.76 -16.21 5.58
CA TYR A 124 -0.25 -16.32 4.22
C TYR A 124 0.83 -17.38 4.14
N THR A 125 0.74 -18.28 3.17
CA THR A 125 1.83 -19.18 2.79
C THR A 125 3.06 -18.39 2.37
N ALA A 126 4.22 -19.05 2.24
CA ALA A 126 5.44 -18.37 1.84
C ALA A 126 5.33 -17.69 0.45
N GLU A 127 4.58 -18.30 -0.48
CA GLU A 127 4.34 -17.74 -1.81
C GLU A 127 3.41 -16.52 -1.75
N GLU A 128 2.29 -16.62 -1.05
CA GLU A 128 1.35 -15.51 -0.84
C GLU A 128 1.98 -14.35 -0.05
N ALA A 129 2.83 -14.66 0.95
CA ALA A 129 3.56 -13.65 1.69
C ALA A 129 4.52 -12.86 0.80
N LYS A 130 5.25 -13.57 -0.08
CA LYS A 130 6.15 -12.91 -1.05
C LYS A 130 5.36 -11.97 -1.96
N GLU A 131 4.23 -12.40 -2.51
CA GLU A 131 3.38 -11.56 -3.36
C GLU A 131 2.84 -10.34 -2.60
N LEU A 132 2.39 -10.53 -1.36
CA LEU A 132 1.92 -9.45 -0.49
C LEU A 132 3.01 -8.38 -0.28
N PHE A 133 4.25 -8.80 0.02
CA PHE A 133 5.35 -7.86 0.23
C PHE A 133 5.78 -7.17 -1.06
N ASP A 134 5.90 -7.89 -2.15
CA ASP A 134 6.34 -7.34 -3.43
C ASP A 134 5.34 -6.32 -3.99
N THR A 135 4.05 -6.61 -3.95
CA THR A 135 3.02 -5.76 -4.55
C THR A 135 2.45 -4.72 -3.61
N SER A 136 1.90 -5.14 -2.46
CA SER A 136 1.11 -4.24 -1.60
C SER A 136 1.95 -3.43 -0.61
N VAL A 137 3.17 -3.87 -0.29
CA VAL A 137 4.05 -3.14 0.64
C VAL A 137 5.08 -2.34 -0.15
N SER A 138 5.96 -2.99 -0.91
CA SER A 138 6.99 -2.29 -1.66
C SER A 138 6.45 -1.50 -2.84
N GLY A 139 5.29 -1.88 -3.37
CA GLY A 139 4.74 -1.25 -4.57
C GLY A 139 5.61 -1.51 -5.80
N THR A 140 6.28 -2.67 -5.83
CA THR A 140 7.08 -3.09 -6.97
C THR A 140 6.53 -4.40 -7.55
N TYR A 141 6.80 -4.63 -8.81
CA TYR A 141 6.51 -5.90 -9.45
C TYR A 141 7.57 -6.21 -10.49
N CYS A 142 7.80 -7.48 -10.74
CA CYS A 142 8.69 -7.87 -11.81
C CYS A 142 7.91 -8.25 -13.07
N GLY A 143 8.08 -7.48 -14.15
CA GLY A 143 7.30 -7.64 -15.37
C GLY A 143 7.81 -6.81 -16.53
N ILE A 144 6.91 -6.47 -17.45
CA ILE A 144 7.22 -5.76 -18.70
C ILE A 144 6.96 -4.25 -18.64
N GLY A 145 6.13 -3.76 -17.72
CA GLY A 145 5.82 -2.32 -17.59
C GLY A 145 4.75 -1.82 -18.57
N ALA A 146 3.60 -2.47 -18.54
CA ALA A 146 2.41 -2.04 -19.26
C ALA A 146 1.16 -2.30 -18.42
N SER A 147 0.13 -1.45 -18.55
CA SER A 147 -1.20 -1.72 -18.02
C SER A 147 -2.04 -2.44 -19.06
N LEU A 148 -2.83 -3.41 -18.59
CA LEU A 148 -3.60 -4.31 -19.45
C LEU A 148 -5.07 -4.25 -19.07
N GLN A 149 -5.93 -4.42 -20.07
CA GLN A 149 -7.36 -4.59 -19.90
C GLN A 149 -7.85 -5.80 -20.68
N GLN A 150 -8.75 -6.58 -20.09
CA GLN A 150 -9.43 -7.66 -20.78
C GLN A 150 -10.88 -7.25 -21.07
N ASP A 151 -11.31 -7.45 -22.30
CA ASP A 151 -12.69 -7.29 -22.69
C ASP A 151 -13.53 -8.48 -22.22
N ASP A 152 -14.65 -8.22 -21.56
CA ASP A 152 -15.46 -9.25 -20.92
C ASP A 152 -16.08 -10.26 -21.91
N ASP A 153 -16.43 -9.81 -23.11
CA ASP A 153 -17.10 -10.63 -24.12
C ASP A 153 -16.12 -11.40 -24.99
N SER A 154 -15.12 -10.74 -25.54
CA SER A 154 -14.12 -11.33 -26.45
C SER A 154 -12.94 -11.97 -25.75
N LYS A 155 -12.72 -11.65 -24.47
CA LYS A 155 -11.52 -12.01 -23.68
C LYS A 155 -10.22 -11.50 -24.28
N ALA A 156 -10.27 -10.53 -25.19
CA ALA A 156 -9.09 -9.90 -25.75
C ALA A 156 -8.36 -9.08 -24.68
N VAL A 157 -7.06 -9.28 -24.54
CA VAL A 157 -6.20 -8.52 -23.61
C VAL A 157 -5.52 -7.41 -24.40
N THR A 158 -5.83 -6.16 -24.09
CA THR A 158 -5.31 -4.96 -24.78
C THR A 158 -4.36 -4.20 -23.87
N ILE A 159 -3.25 -3.72 -24.43
CA ILE A 159 -2.36 -2.78 -23.75
C ILE A 159 -3.02 -1.41 -23.71
N LEU A 160 -3.37 -0.95 -22.50
CA LEU A 160 -3.94 0.39 -22.30
C LEU A 160 -2.87 1.46 -22.22
N HIS A 161 -1.75 1.15 -21.56
CA HIS A 161 -0.65 2.10 -21.38
C HIS A 161 0.68 1.37 -21.33
N VAL A 162 1.72 1.97 -21.90
CA VAL A 162 3.11 1.49 -21.83
C VAL A 162 3.90 2.51 -21.00
N TYR A 163 4.43 2.07 -19.85
CA TYR A 163 5.13 2.98 -18.94
C TYR A 163 6.50 3.40 -19.48
N ASP A 164 6.84 4.66 -19.23
CA ASP A 164 8.12 5.23 -19.66
C ASP A 164 9.30 4.51 -19.03
N GLY A 165 10.36 4.27 -19.84
CA GLY A 165 11.55 3.56 -19.40
C GLY A 165 11.36 2.07 -19.11
N SER A 166 10.18 1.52 -19.41
CA SER A 166 9.86 0.12 -19.19
C SER A 166 10.43 -0.82 -20.26
N PRO A 167 10.60 -2.12 -19.97
CA PRO A 167 10.93 -3.14 -20.97
C PRO A 167 9.94 -3.19 -22.14
N ALA A 168 8.66 -2.94 -21.91
CA ALA A 168 7.62 -2.87 -22.93
C ALA A 168 7.91 -1.73 -23.93
N GLN A 169 8.23 -0.54 -23.42
CA GLN A 169 8.60 0.61 -24.24
C GLN A 169 9.91 0.34 -25.01
N GLU A 170 10.94 -0.15 -24.32
CA GLU A 170 12.24 -0.48 -24.94
C GLU A 170 12.10 -1.52 -26.08
N SER A 171 11.14 -2.45 -25.94
CA SER A 171 10.85 -3.47 -26.94
C SER A 171 9.97 -2.98 -28.09
N GLY A 172 9.35 -1.81 -27.96
CA GLY A 172 8.48 -1.21 -28.98
C GLY A 172 7.03 -1.67 -28.96
N LEU A 173 6.54 -2.18 -27.82
CA LEU A 173 5.11 -2.35 -27.58
C LEU A 173 4.40 -0.98 -27.58
N GLN A 174 3.13 -0.95 -27.94
CA GLN A 174 2.34 0.27 -28.09
C GLN A 174 0.97 0.12 -27.42
N GLU A 175 0.43 1.25 -27.05
CA GLU A 175 -0.97 1.32 -26.61
C GLU A 175 -1.90 0.88 -27.74
N GLY A 176 -2.90 0.07 -27.41
CA GLY A 176 -3.82 -0.55 -28.35
C GLY A 176 -3.34 -1.88 -28.96
N ASP A 177 -2.12 -2.33 -28.65
CA ASP A 177 -1.71 -3.71 -29.01
C ASP A 177 -2.58 -4.72 -28.28
N VAL A 178 -3.04 -5.74 -28.99
CA VAL A 178 -3.82 -6.85 -28.41
C VAL A 178 -2.91 -8.04 -28.21
N ILE A 179 -2.69 -8.46 -26.97
CA ILE A 179 -1.86 -9.60 -26.64
C ILE A 179 -2.63 -10.89 -26.94
N ILE A 180 -2.06 -11.75 -27.79
CA ILE A 180 -2.62 -13.04 -28.16
C ILE A 180 -2.12 -14.12 -27.20
N SER A 181 -0.80 -14.13 -26.93
CA SER A 181 -0.19 -15.11 -26.03
C SER A 181 1.04 -14.56 -25.30
N ALA A 182 1.31 -15.14 -24.15
CA ALA A 182 2.56 -15.01 -23.39
C ALA A 182 3.16 -16.41 -23.23
N ASP A 183 4.33 -16.61 -23.78
CA ASP A 183 4.95 -17.95 -23.94
C ASP A 183 3.96 -18.95 -24.58
N SER A 184 3.60 -20.02 -23.87
CA SER A 184 2.64 -21.03 -24.34
C SER A 184 1.18 -20.77 -23.92
N TYR A 185 0.89 -19.64 -23.26
CA TYR A 185 -0.41 -19.34 -22.68
C TYR A 185 -1.20 -18.37 -23.54
N GLU A 186 -2.38 -18.77 -23.99
CA GLU A 186 -3.27 -17.94 -24.80
C GLU A 186 -4.08 -17.00 -23.91
N ALA A 187 -4.02 -15.68 -24.17
CA ALA A 187 -4.69 -14.65 -23.36
C ALA A 187 -6.21 -14.86 -23.25
N ALA A 188 -6.86 -15.28 -24.34
CA ALA A 188 -8.31 -15.48 -24.36
C ALA A 188 -8.79 -16.75 -23.62
N SER A 189 -7.86 -17.61 -23.14
CA SER A 189 -8.22 -18.89 -22.50
C SER A 189 -8.39 -18.78 -20.96
N MET A 190 -8.07 -17.64 -20.35
CA MET A 190 -8.07 -17.43 -18.91
C MET A 190 -8.51 -16.02 -18.53
N ASP A 191 -8.68 -15.73 -17.25
CA ASP A 191 -8.95 -14.36 -16.81
C ASP A 191 -7.67 -13.51 -16.79
N LEU A 192 -7.85 -12.19 -16.70
CA LEU A 192 -6.74 -11.23 -16.75
C LEU A 192 -5.71 -11.47 -15.65
N THR A 193 -6.16 -11.78 -14.44
CA THR A 193 -5.27 -11.98 -13.27
C THR A 193 -4.37 -13.18 -13.50
N GLU A 194 -4.94 -14.30 -13.92
CA GLU A 194 -4.19 -15.51 -14.27
C GLU A 194 -3.21 -15.24 -15.42
N PHE A 195 -3.66 -14.54 -16.48
CA PHE A 195 -2.80 -14.23 -17.61
C PHE A 195 -1.63 -13.30 -17.24
N VAL A 196 -1.87 -12.29 -16.41
CA VAL A 196 -0.83 -11.37 -15.92
C VAL A 196 0.26 -12.12 -15.15
N ASN A 197 -0.07 -13.17 -14.41
CA ASN A 197 0.91 -13.99 -13.69
C ASN A 197 1.89 -14.71 -14.65
N HIS A 198 1.50 -15.01 -15.89
CA HIS A 198 2.42 -15.54 -16.91
C HIS A 198 3.29 -14.46 -17.57
N ILE A 199 2.83 -13.20 -17.58
CA ILE A 199 3.65 -12.06 -18.03
C ILE A 199 4.66 -11.65 -16.96
N ARG A 200 4.30 -11.70 -15.68
CA ARG A 200 5.19 -11.50 -14.52
C ARG A 200 6.17 -12.67 -14.41
N GLY A 201 7.23 -12.50 -13.62
CA GLY A 201 8.20 -13.57 -13.36
C GLY A 201 9.46 -13.04 -12.71
N GLU A 202 10.52 -13.84 -12.65
CA GLU A 202 11.80 -13.47 -12.05
C GLU A 202 12.51 -12.37 -12.84
N GLU A 203 13.18 -11.46 -12.13
CA GLU A 203 13.99 -10.40 -12.74
C GLU A 203 15.06 -10.99 -13.66
N GLY A 204 15.19 -10.42 -14.86
CA GLY A 204 16.13 -10.87 -15.89
C GLY A 204 15.65 -12.09 -16.69
N SER A 205 14.54 -12.74 -16.33
CA SER A 205 13.90 -13.75 -17.17
C SER A 205 13.22 -13.10 -18.38
N GLN A 206 12.96 -13.88 -19.41
CA GLN A 206 12.27 -13.39 -20.61
C GLN A 206 10.84 -13.92 -20.69
N VAL A 207 9.95 -13.12 -21.28
CA VAL A 207 8.63 -13.54 -21.74
C VAL A 207 8.53 -13.30 -23.24
N HIS A 208 8.03 -14.30 -23.96
CA HIS A 208 7.76 -14.20 -25.39
C HIS A 208 6.29 -13.79 -25.58
N LEU A 209 6.04 -12.59 -26.13
CA LEU A 209 4.70 -12.10 -26.42
C LEU A 209 4.40 -12.15 -27.90
N VAL A 210 3.23 -12.64 -28.26
CA VAL A 210 2.63 -12.52 -29.59
C VAL A 210 1.49 -11.53 -29.50
N ILE A 211 1.53 -10.48 -30.35
CA ILE A 211 0.51 -9.42 -30.34
C ILE A 211 -0.08 -9.20 -31.73
N ALA A 212 -1.33 -8.72 -31.77
CA ALA A 212 -1.95 -8.14 -32.96
C ALA A 212 -1.96 -6.61 -32.84
N ARG A 213 -1.46 -5.93 -33.87
CA ARG A 213 -1.43 -4.45 -33.91
C ARG A 213 -2.29 -3.93 -35.04
N SER A 214 -3.07 -2.90 -34.78
CA SER A 214 -3.91 -2.26 -35.80
C SER A 214 -3.05 -1.73 -36.96
N GLY A 215 -3.38 -2.14 -38.19
CA GLY A 215 -2.62 -1.75 -39.38
C GLY A 215 -1.57 -2.71 -39.84
N GLU A 216 -1.18 -3.73 -39.02
CA GLU A 216 -0.30 -4.80 -39.40
C GLU A 216 -1.11 -6.02 -39.92
N ALA A 217 -0.59 -6.70 -40.95
CA ALA A 217 -1.25 -7.85 -41.57
C ALA A 217 -0.96 -9.18 -40.84
N GLU A 218 0.16 -9.23 -40.13
CA GLU A 218 0.63 -10.41 -39.40
C GLU A 218 0.83 -10.05 -37.93
N ASN A 219 0.81 -11.06 -37.05
CA ASN A 219 1.12 -10.88 -35.65
C ASN A 219 2.62 -10.52 -35.48
N LEU A 220 2.89 -9.69 -34.48
CA LEU A 220 4.24 -9.31 -34.10
C LEU A 220 4.69 -10.13 -32.89
N GLU A 221 5.97 -10.45 -32.82
CA GLU A 221 6.56 -11.23 -31.74
C GLU A 221 7.62 -10.40 -31.01
N PHE A 222 7.62 -10.46 -29.68
CA PHE A 222 8.51 -9.70 -28.82
C PHE A 222 9.08 -10.59 -27.73
N ASP A 223 10.42 -10.64 -27.59
CA ASP A 223 11.11 -11.24 -26.46
C ASP A 223 11.48 -10.14 -25.48
N ILE A 224 10.80 -10.07 -24.34
CA ILE A 224 10.93 -8.98 -23.39
C ILE A 224 11.57 -9.48 -22.11
N THR A 225 12.68 -8.85 -21.71
CA THR A 225 13.34 -9.15 -20.44
C THR A 225 12.62 -8.45 -19.30
N ARG A 226 12.15 -9.23 -18.32
CA ARG A 226 11.46 -8.70 -17.14
C ARG A 226 12.42 -7.89 -16.27
N LYS A 227 11.93 -6.78 -15.74
CA LYS A 227 12.64 -5.93 -14.77
C LYS A 227 11.75 -5.66 -13.55
N ASN A 228 12.39 -5.39 -12.41
CA ASN A 228 11.70 -4.82 -11.27
C ASN A 228 11.27 -3.38 -11.60
N LEU A 229 9.99 -3.09 -11.42
CA LEU A 229 9.36 -1.83 -11.77
C LEU A 229 8.57 -1.32 -10.57
N VAL A 230 8.61 -0.02 -10.35
CA VAL A 230 7.76 0.65 -9.36
C VAL A 230 6.37 0.83 -9.95
N LEU A 231 5.34 0.46 -9.19
CA LEU A 231 3.94 0.71 -9.57
C LEU A 231 3.66 2.20 -9.55
N PRO A 232 3.14 2.79 -10.62
CA PRO A 232 2.68 4.17 -10.60
C PRO A 232 1.36 4.24 -9.83
N THR A 233 1.43 4.69 -8.59
CA THR A 233 0.26 4.87 -7.71
C THR A 233 -0.27 6.29 -7.71
N VAL A 234 0.46 7.22 -8.35
CA VAL A 234 0.10 8.63 -8.47
C VAL A 234 0.05 9.03 -9.94
N SER A 235 -1.00 9.73 -10.31
CA SER A 235 -1.11 10.43 -11.60
C SER A 235 -1.51 11.87 -11.36
N SER A 236 -1.05 12.79 -12.22
CA SER A 236 -1.33 14.20 -12.06
C SER A 236 -1.58 14.91 -13.39
N GLN A 237 -2.39 15.95 -13.34
CA GLN A 237 -2.62 16.84 -14.46
C GLN A 237 -3.01 18.24 -13.99
N MET A 238 -2.71 19.26 -14.81
CA MET A 238 -3.22 20.61 -14.61
C MET A 238 -4.61 20.70 -15.24
N LEU A 239 -5.60 21.06 -14.43
CA LEU A 239 -6.95 21.35 -14.90
C LEU A 239 -7.12 22.83 -15.26
N GLU A 240 -8.35 23.21 -15.63
CA GLU A 240 -8.69 24.61 -15.84
C GLU A 240 -8.43 25.47 -14.61
N ASN A 241 -8.25 26.78 -14.82
CA ASN A 241 -7.99 27.77 -13.76
C ASN A 241 -6.73 27.48 -12.91
N HIS A 242 -5.73 26.82 -13.46
CA HIS A 242 -4.51 26.40 -12.75
C HIS A 242 -4.79 25.58 -11.50
N THR A 243 -5.80 24.73 -11.52
CA THR A 243 -6.06 23.75 -10.46
C THR A 243 -5.28 22.48 -10.75
N GLY A 244 -4.37 22.09 -9.86
CA GLY A 244 -3.70 20.79 -9.91
C GLY A 244 -4.69 19.69 -9.53
N TYR A 245 -4.63 18.56 -10.22
CA TYR A 245 -5.35 17.34 -9.89
C TYR A 245 -4.33 16.22 -9.72
N ILE A 246 -4.37 15.57 -8.56
CA ILE A 246 -3.54 14.40 -8.24
C ILE A 246 -4.46 13.27 -7.84
N GLN A 247 -4.44 12.16 -8.57
CA GLN A 247 -5.10 10.92 -8.20
C GLN A 247 -4.09 9.99 -7.53
N VAL A 248 -4.47 9.41 -6.40
CA VAL A 248 -3.69 8.40 -5.67
C VAL A 248 -4.51 7.13 -5.58
N THR A 249 -4.01 6.04 -6.15
CA THR A 249 -4.74 4.77 -6.25
C THR A 249 -4.47 3.83 -5.07
N GLU A 250 -3.29 3.92 -4.44
CA GLU A 250 -2.88 3.11 -3.31
C GLU A 250 -1.72 3.80 -2.56
N PHE A 251 -1.46 3.42 -1.31
CA PHE A 251 -0.32 3.92 -0.52
C PHE A 251 0.73 2.82 -0.35
N THR A 252 1.77 2.83 -1.20
CA THR A 252 2.95 1.95 -1.14
C THR A 252 4.17 2.70 -0.59
N GLU A 253 5.33 2.04 -0.50
CA GLU A 253 6.60 2.71 -0.12
C GLU A 253 6.97 3.88 -1.03
N HIS A 254 6.57 3.84 -2.31
CA HIS A 254 6.93 4.84 -3.32
C HIS A 254 5.87 5.92 -3.54
N THR A 255 4.67 5.79 -2.96
CA THR A 255 3.56 6.71 -3.25
C THR A 255 3.84 8.13 -2.76
N ALA A 256 4.47 8.29 -1.58
CA ALA A 256 4.79 9.61 -1.05
C ALA A 256 5.80 10.36 -1.95
N GLU A 257 6.84 9.68 -2.45
CA GLU A 257 7.81 10.25 -3.39
C GLU A 257 7.13 10.65 -4.73
N GLN A 258 6.30 9.77 -5.29
CA GLN A 258 5.53 10.07 -6.51
C GLN A 258 4.58 11.26 -6.32
N PHE A 259 3.96 11.36 -5.15
CA PHE A 259 3.08 12.48 -4.81
C PHE A 259 3.86 13.79 -4.70
N GLU A 260 5.01 13.79 -4.02
CA GLU A 260 5.89 14.94 -3.90
C GLU A 260 6.35 15.43 -5.27
N GLU A 261 6.79 14.53 -6.15
CA GLU A 261 7.18 14.86 -7.53
C GLU A 261 6.03 15.49 -8.33
N ALA A 262 4.82 14.90 -8.25
CA ALA A 262 3.63 15.43 -8.89
C ALA A 262 3.26 16.82 -8.36
N LEU A 263 3.30 17.01 -7.05
CA LEU A 263 3.01 18.28 -6.39
C LEU A 263 4.00 19.36 -6.83
N TYR A 264 5.30 19.08 -6.84
CA TYR A 264 6.32 20.04 -7.29
C TYR A 264 6.20 20.36 -8.78
N SER A 265 5.89 19.38 -9.62
CA SER A 265 5.64 19.62 -11.05
C SER A 265 4.50 20.61 -11.26
N LEU A 266 3.35 20.35 -10.62
CA LEU A 266 2.17 21.22 -10.72
C LEU A 266 2.43 22.63 -10.16
N GLN A 267 3.17 22.75 -9.05
CA GLN A 267 3.59 24.04 -8.51
C GLN A 267 4.51 24.78 -9.49
N GLY A 268 5.44 24.08 -10.14
CA GLY A 268 6.31 24.63 -11.19
C GLY A 268 5.53 25.17 -12.40
N ASP A 269 4.40 24.56 -12.71
CA ASP A 269 3.48 24.96 -13.78
C ASP A 269 2.47 26.05 -13.34
N GLY A 270 2.61 26.56 -12.11
CA GLY A 270 1.82 27.66 -11.59
C GLY A 270 0.46 27.27 -11.02
N MET A 271 0.38 26.10 -10.39
CA MET A 271 -0.80 25.65 -9.66
C MET A 271 -1.24 26.67 -8.60
N THR A 272 -2.52 26.96 -8.51
CA THR A 272 -3.12 27.90 -7.55
C THR A 272 -4.12 27.25 -6.59
N ALA A 273 -4.54 26.01 -6.84
CA ALA A 273 -5.38 25.18 -5.98
C ALA A 273 -5.13 23.71 -6.28
N LEU A 274 -5.44 22.79 -5.35
CA LEU A 274 -5.19 21.37 -5.50
C LEU A 274 -6.45 20.53 -5.25
N ILE A 275 -6.69 19.54 -6.10
CA ILE A 275 -7.62 18.43 -5.87
C ILE A 275 -6.81 17.17 -5.69
N VAL A 276 -7.01 16.45 -4.55
CA VAL A 276 -6.48 15.11 -4.33
C VAL A 276 -7.63 14.11 -4.43
N ASP A 277 -7.55 13.18 -5.36
CA ASP A 277 -8.57 12.15 -5.58
C ASP A 277 -8.14 10.82 -4.96
N LEU A 278 -8.87 10.42 -3.90
CA LEU A 278 -8.71 9.17 -3.17
C LEU A 278 -9.90 8.22 -3.40
N ARG A 279 -10.74 8.49 -4.39
CA ARG A 279 -11.86 7.61 -4.70
C ARG A 279 -11.35 6.25 -5.13
N SER A 280 -11.97 5.19 -4.58
CA SER A 280 -11.61 3.79 -4.81
C SER A 280 -10.18 3.40 -4.39
N ASN A 281 -9.52 4.21 -3.58
CA ASN A 281 -8.24 3.89 -2.98
C ASN A 281 -8.45 3.10 -1.66
N PRO A 282 -8.07 1.80 -1.59
CA PRO A 282 -8.31 0.96 -0.42
C PRO A 282 -7.41 1.28 0.78
N GLY A 283 -6.47 2.20 0.62
CA GLY A 283 -5.49 2.56 1.63
C GLY A 283 -4.10 2.02 1.30
N GLY A 284 -3.39 1.54 2.31
CA GLY A 284 -2.02 1.04 2.23
C GLY A 284 -1.20 1.45 3.43
N MET A 285 0.06 1.84 3.22
CA MET A 285 1.02 2.12 4.28
C MET A 285 0.70 3.40 5.06
N LEU A 286 0.68 3.26 6.39
CA LEU A 286 0.48 4.39 7.31
C LEU A 286 1.60 5.44 7.20
N THR A 287 2.85 5.01 7.04
CA THR A 287 3.99 5.91 6.87
C THR A 287 3.83 6.75 5.61
N SER A 288 3.50 6.14 4.48
CA SER A 288 3.34 6.82 3.20
C SER A 288 2.28 7.93 3.25
N VAL A 289 1.12 7.67 3.86
CA VAL A 289 0.08 8.72 4.01
C VAL A 289 0.51 9.82 4.96
N CYS A 290 1.28 9.51 6.02
CA CYS A 290 1.80 10.52 6.93
C CYS A 290 2.84 11.42 6.24
N ASP A 291 3.71 10.85 5.40
CA ASP A 291 4.70 11.61 4.63
C ASP A 291 4.03 12.54 3.62
N MET A 292 2.99 12.06 2.90
CA MET A 292 2.18 12.90 2.01
C MET A 292 1.48 14.05 2.76
N LEU A 293 0.95 13.78 3.95
CA LEU A 293 0.31 14.80 4.80
C LEU A 293 1.34 15.80 5.35
N ASP A 294 2.59 15.40 5.57
CA ASP A 294 3.67 16.29 5.99
C ASP A 294 4.04 17.31 4.90
N ASP A 295 3.89 16.94 3.63
CA ASP A 295 4.08 17.86 2.48
C ASP A 295 2.97 18.92 2.37
N ILE A 296 1.82 18.68 2.97
CA ILE A 296 0.63 19.53 2.82
C ILE A 296 0.35 20.34 4.08
N LEU A 297 0.44 19.70 5.26
CA LEU A 297 -0.06 20.25 6.51
C LEU A 297 1.05 20.93 7.33
N PRO A 298 0.78 22.09 7.95
CA PRO A 298 1.68 22.66 8.93
C PRO A 298 1.82 21.71 10.12
N LYS A 299 2.81 21.94 10.98
CA LYS A 299 3.08 21.12 12.16
C LYS A 299 1.84 20.82 13.01
N GLY A 300 1.67 19.56 13.36
CA GLY A 300 0.60 19.12 14.23
C GLY A 300 0.30 17.63 14.10
N LEU A 301 -0.66 17.17 14.87
CA LEU A 301 -1.11 15.78 14.85
C LEU A 301 -1.78 15.46 13.50
N LEU A 302 -1.38 14.35 12.89
CA LEU A 302 -1.97 13.80 11.67
C LEU A 302 -2.95 12.67 11.99
N VAL A 303 -2.51 11.72 12.81
CA VAL A 303 -3.25 10.55 13.25
C VAL A 303 -2.60 10.02 14.53
N TYR A 304 -3.33 9.29 15.34
CA TYR A 304 -2.71 8.48 16.39
C TYR A 304 -3.28 7.07 16.42
N THR A 305 -2.47 6.13 16.92
CA THR A 305 -2.89 4.74 17.09
C THR A 305 -2.91 4.37 18.57
N GLU A 306 -3.80 3.44 18.94
CA GLU A 306 -3.83 2.84 20.27
C GLU A 306 -3.85 1.31 20.16
N ASP A 307 -2.97 0.65 20.90
CA ASP A 307 -2.93 -0.80 21.01
C ASP A 307 -3.96 -1.32 22.04
N ARG A 308 -4.03 -2.65 22.18
CA ARG A 308 -4.91 -3.33 23.14
C ARG A 308 -4.68 -2.90 24.60
N SER A 309 -3.49 -2.42 24.95
CA SER A 309 -3.16 -1.95 26.32
C SER A 309 -3.52 -0.48 26.55
N GLY A 310 -3.95 0.24 25.52
CA GLY A 310 -4.16 1.69 25.52
C GLY A 310 -2.89 2.49 25.33
N LYS A 311 -1.78 1.87 24.91
CA LYS A 311 -0.57 2.58 24.55
C LYS A 311 -0.82 3.33 23.24
N ARG A 312 -0.64 4.65 23.29
CA ARG A 312 -0.82 5.56 22.18
C ARG A 312 0.50 5.87 21.50
N VAL A 313 0.46 5.97 20.15
CA VAL A 313 1.55 6.47 19.30
C VAL A 313 0.98 7.58 18.42
N ASP A 314 1.61 8.75 18.46
CA ASP A 314 1.22 9.94 17.69
C ASP A 314 2.09 10.06 16.44
N TYR A 315 1.46 10.34 15.29
CA TYR A 315 2.10 10.68 14.02
C TYR A 315 1.82 12.16 13.75
N THR A 316 2.88 12.92 13.51
CA THR A 316 2.79 14.39 13.44
C THR A 316 3.53 14.94 12.23
N SER A 317 3.01 15.99 11.62
CA SER A 317 3.73 16.77 10.61
C SER A 317 4.80 17.67 11.23
N THR A 318 5.81 18.02 10.42
CA THR A 318 7.04 18.70 10.88
C THR A 318 7.01 20.22 10.74
N ASP A 319 6.49 20.84 9.74
CA ASP A 319 6.56 22.23 9.28
C ASP A 319 7.59 22.50 8.18
N GLU A 320 8.34 21.48 7.74
CA GLU A 320 9.37 21.71 6.73
C GLU A 320 8.79 22.06 5.36
N LYS A 321 7.58 21.52 5.08
CA LYS A 321 6.81 21.77 3.86
C LYS A 321 5.36 22.06 4.26
N THR A 322 4.72 22.97 3.58
CA THR A 322 3.30 23.30 3.81
C THR A 322 2.69 23.80 2.51
N LEU A 323 1.58 23.25 2.13
CA LEU A 323 0.79 23.75 1.00
C LEU A 323 -0.09 24.92 1.48
N ASP A 324 0.23 26.13 1.04
CA ASP A 324 -0.58 27.33 1.31
C ASP A 324 -1.50 27.64 0.12
N LEU A 325 -2.28 26.65 -0.30
CA LEU A 325 -3.23 26.73 -1.41
C LEU A 325 -4.57 26.09 -1.02
N PRO A 326 -5.69 26.56 -1.61
CA PRO A 326 -6.98 25.87 -1.45
C PRO A 326 -6.89 24.40 -1.85
N LEU A 327 -7.47 23.52 -1.03
CA LEU A 327 -7.42 22.07 -1.19
C LEU A 327 -8.82 21.46 -1.14
N ALA A 328 -9.11 20.57 -2.08
CA ALA A 328 -10.26 19.68 -2.03
C ALA A 328 -9.80 18.20 -2.10
N VAL A 329 -10.50 17.31 -1.39
CA VAL A 329 -10.21 15.87 -1.40
C VAL A 329 -11.46 15.12 -1.82
N LEU A 330 -11.34 14.30 -2.86
CA LEU A 330 -12.44 13.46 -3.34
C LEU A 330 -12.37 12.08 -2.70
N VAL A 331 -13.49 11.60 -2.17
CA VAL A 331 -13.62 10.29 -1.51
C VAL A 331 -14.90 9.57 -1.91
N ASN A 332 -14.92 8.24 -1.78
CA ASN A 332 -16.13 7.43 -1.94
C ASN A 332 -16.16 6.25 -0.96
N GLY A 333 -17.20 5.44 -1.01
CA GLY A 333 -17.37 4.27 -0.13
C GLY A 333 -16.29 3.19 -0.24
N TYR A 334 -15.38 3.28 -1.21
CA TYR A 334 -14.20 2.41 -1.36
C TYR A 334 -12.90 3.08 -0.89
N SER A 335 -12.93 4.37 -0.53
CA SER A 335 -11.81 5.05 0.13
C SER A 335 -11.68 4.50 1.55
N ALA A 336 -10.57 3.81 1.86
CA ALA A 336 -10.44 3.09 3.13
C ALA A 336 -9.07 3.31 3.80
N SER A 337 -9.00 3.07 5.13
CA SER A 337 -7.72 3.00 5.87
C SER A 337 -6.87 4.27 5.71
N ALA A 338 -5.69 4.21 5.06
CA ALA A 338 -4.81 5.35 4.82
C ALA A 338 -5.51 6.52 4.10
N SER A 339 -6.43 6.23 3.15
CA SER A 339 -7.26 7.26 2.52
C SER A 339 -8.14 8.00 3.53
N GLU A 340 -8.65 7.28 4.53
CA GLU A 340 -9.47 7.86 5.59
C GLU A 340 -8.62 8.65 6.60
N ILE A 341 -7.37 8.24 6.81
CA ILE A 341 -6.39 9.02 7.59
C ILE A 341 -6.12 10.35 6.89
N PHE A 342 -5.87 10.31 5.56
CA PHE A 342 -5.66 11.53 4.78
C PHE A 342 -6.87 12.47 4.86
N ALA A 343 -8.05 11.98 4.53
CA ALA A 343 -9.28 12.77 4.55
C ALA A 343 -9.60 13.31 5.95
N GLY A 344 -9.48 12.46 6.98
CA GLY A 344 -9.74 12.84 8.37
C GLY A 344 -8.75 13.87 8.92
N ALA A 345 -7.47 13.78 8.55
CA ALA A 345 -6.47 14.78 8.91
C ALA A 345 -6.77 16.14 8.26
N ILE A 346 -7.08 16.16 6.96
CA ILE A 346 -7.45 17.39 6.24
C ILE A 346 -8.71 18.03 6.83
N GLN A 347 -9.75 17.23 7.09
CA GLN A 347 -11.02 17.69 7.64
C GLN A 347 -10.86 18.26 9.06
N ASP A 348 -10.27 17.49 9.97
CA ASP A 348 -10.11 17.89 11.38
C ASP A 348 -9.22 19.12 11.54
N ARG A 349 -8.21 19.27 10.67
CA ARG A 349 -7.33 20.43 10.68
C ARG A 349 -7.84 21.60 9.85
N LYS A 350 -9.00 21.44 9.18
CA LYS A 350 -9.63 22.47 8.33
C LYS A 350 -8.69 22.98 7.25
N ALA A 351 -7.91 22.09 6.68
CA ALA A 351 -6.93 22.41 5.64
C ALA A 351 -7.50 22.28 4.22
N GLY A 352 -8.69 21.71 4.06
CA GLY A 352 -9.37 21.54 2.78
C GLY A 352 -10.81 21.06 2.98
N THR A 353 -11.51 20.89 1.88
CA THR A 353 -12.92 20.42 1.84
C THR A 353 -12.97 18.98 1.33
N ILE A 354 -13.63 18.09 2.06
CA ILE A 354 -13.86 16.70 1.65
C ILE A 354 -15.17 16.62 0.87
N ILE A 355 -15.11 16.03 -0.33
CA ILE A 355 -16.25 15.97 -1.27
C ILE A 355 -16.45 14.51 -1.70
N GLY A 356 -17.68 14.06 -1.81
CA GLY A 356 -18.03 12.73 -2.30
C GLY A 356 -19.03 12.02 -1.41
N THR A 357 -18.81 10.74 -1.13
CA THR A 357 -19.68 9.95 -0.25
C THR A 357 -18.91 9.43 0.97
N THR A 358 -19.63 9.03 2.02
CA THR A 358 -19.03 8.48 3.25
C THR A 358 -18.06 7.34 2.91
N THR A 359 -16.86 7.40 3.51
CA THR A 359 -15.79 6.42 3.28
C THR A 359 -16.09 5.05 3.90
N TYR A 360 -15.25 4.07 3.67
CA TYR A 360 -15.47 2.67 4.03
C TYR A 360 -15.63 2.41 5.54
N GLY A 361 -14.86 3.10 6.38
CA GLY A 361 -14.88 2.89 7.84
C GLY A 361 -13.90 1.82 8.33
N LYS A 362 -12.69 1.73 7.77
CA LYS A 362 -11.63 0.86 8.28
C LYS A 362 -10.71 1.63 9.23
N GLY A 363 -11.02 1.62 10.52
CA GLY A 363 -10.29 2.33 11.59
C GLY A 363 -9.34 1.43 12.38
N VAL A 364 -8.79 0.38 11.77
CA VAL A 364 -7.86 -0.57 12.41
C VAL A 364 -6.56 -0.69 11.64
N VAL A 365 -5.48 -0.96 12.37
CA VAL A 365 -4.12 -1.13 11.84
C VAL A 365 -3.73 -2.59 11.99
N GLN A 366 -3.18 -3.16 10.91
CA GLN A 366 -2.62 -4.49 10.91
C GLN A 366 -1.10 -4.43 10.98
N SER A 367 -0.51 -5.35 11.75
CA SER A 367 0.91 -5.67 11.68
C SER A 367 1.08 -6.93 10.83
N ILE A 368 2.08 -6.93 9.95
CA ILE A 368 2.47 -8.10 9.16
C ILE A 368 3.74 -8.66 9.79
N LEU A 369 3.73 -9.95 10.07
CA LEU A 369 4.82 -10.65 10.75
C LEU A 369 5.24 -11.86 9.91
N THR A 370 6.52 -11.93 9.54
CA THR A 370 7.09 -13.04 8.74
C THR A 370 7.60 -14.13 9.67
N LEU A 371 7.32 -15.38 9.32
CA LEU A 371 7.81 -16.56 10.01
C LEU A 371 9.11 -17.07 9.36
N LYS A 372 9.82 -17.99 10.04
CA LYS A 372 11.14 -18.50 9.59
C LYS A 372 11.09 -19.27 8.26
N ASP A 373 9.98 -19.90 7.98
CA ASP A 373 9.72 -20.66 6.75
C ASP A 373 9.36 -19.79 5.54
N GLY A 374 9.25 -18.47 5.75
CA GLY A 374 8.87 -17.51 4.72
C GLY A 374 7.37 -17.22 4.69
N SER A 375 6.56 -17.99 5.38
CA SER A 375 5.13 -17.66 5.56
C SER A 375 4.96 -16.39 6.40
N ALA A 376 3.77 -15.80 6.38
CA ALA A 376 3.50 -14.58 7.14
C ALA A 376 2.08 -14.60 7.70
N PHE A 377 1.83 -13.72 8.64
CA PHE A 377 0.47 -13.43 9.04
C PHE A 377 0.28 -11.92 9.25
N LYS A 378 -0.90 -11.47 8.90
CA LYS A 378 -1.38 -10.13 9.12
C LYS A 378 -2.39 -10.17 10.26
N ILE A 379 -2.22 -9.34 11.29
CA ILE A 379 -3.09 -9.31 12.45
C ILE A 379 -3.42 -7.88 12.87
N THR A 380 -4.67 -7.63 13.22
CA THR A 380 -5.10 -6.35 13.76
C THR A 380 -4.54 -6.17 15.17
N THR A 381 -3.69 -5.14 15.33
CA THR A 381 -3.01 -4.82 16.59
C THR A 381 -3.47 -3.52 17.22
N ASN A 382 -3.86 -2.53 16.41
CA ASN A 382 -4.18 -1.19 16.87
C ASN A 382 -5.50 -0.69 16.25
N ARG A 383 -6.07 0.31 16.89
CA ARG A 383 -7.06 1.21 16.28
C ARG A 383 -6.39 2.53 15.98
N TYR A 384 -6.82 3.22 14.95
CA TYR A 384 -6.40 4.58 14.71
C TYR A 384 -7.54 5.59 14.88
N PHE A 385 -7.14 6.81 15.16
CA PHE A 385 -8.03 7.92 15.49
C PHE A 385 -7.57 9.16 14.73
N THR A 386 -8.52 9.92 14.22
CA THR A 386 -8.25 11.21 13.60
C THR A 386 -7.69 12.21 14.62
N PRO A 387 -7.13 13.35 14.21
CA PRO A 387 -6.59 14.37 15.13
C PRO A 387 -7.58 14.82 16.21
N SER A 388 -8.89 14.86 15.90
CA SER A 388 -9.95 15.18 16.86
C SER A 388 -10.26 14.07 17.87
N GLY A 389 -9.71 12.88 17.69
CA GLY A 389 -9.93 11.72 18.55
C GLY A 389 -11.09 10.83 18.10
N THR A 390 -11.55 10.96 16.87
CA THR A 390 -12.62 10.12 16.33
C THR A 390 -12.05 8.80 15.81
N CYS A 391 -12.53 7.66 16.37
CA CYS A 391 -12.28 6.34 15.80
C CYS A 391 -13.27 6.11 14.67
N ILE A 392 -12.78 5.93 13.47
CA ILE A 392 -13.64 5.78 12.28
C ILE A 392 -14.10 4.34 12.01
N GLN A 393 -13.68 3.37 12.82
CA GLN A 393 -14.04 1.95 12.61
C GLN A 393 -15.55 1.75 12.52
N GLY A 394 -16.01 1.27 11.37
CA GLY A 394 -17.43 1.02 11.08
C GLY A 394 -18.27 2.28 10.86
N ILE A 395 -17.64 3.47 10.80
CA ILE A 395 -18.34 4.76 10.65
C ILE A 395 -17.91 5.46 9.35
N GLY A 396 -16.60 5.48 9.07
CA GLY A 396 -16.00 6.23 7.98
C GLY A 396 -15.86 7.73 8.25
N ILE A 397 -15.38 8.45 7.24
CA ILE A 397 -15.33 9.92 7.18
C ILE A 397 -16.55 10.38 6.37
N THR A 398 -17.39 11.18 6.99
CA THR A 398 -18.50 11.85 6.29
C THR A 398 -17.96 13.08 5.59
N PRO A 399 -18.14 13.25 4.26
CA PRO A 399 -17.69 14.43 3.53
C PRO A 399 -18.31 15.73 4.05
N ASP A 400 -17.61 16.85 3.85
CA ASP A 400 -18.14 18.18 4.11
C ASP A 400 -19.22 18.57 3.07
N GLU A 401 -19.02 18.11 1.82
CA GLU A 401 -19.94 18.24 0.69
C GLU A 401 -20.32 16.84 0.21
N GLU A 402 -21.49 16.35 0.64
CA GLU A 402 -21.99 15.03 0.22
C GLU A 402 -22.55 15.10 -1.20
N LEU A 403 -21.94 14.33 -2.11
CA LEU A 403 -22.30 14.30 -3.53
C LEU A 403 -22.02 12.92 -4.12
N GLU A 404 -23.07 12.25 -4.61
CA GLU A 404 -22.93 11.02 -5.35
C GLU A 404 -22.25 11.27 -6.71
N TYR A 405 -21.44 10.31 -7.14
CA TYR A 405 -20.81 10.39 -8.46
C TYR A 405 -21.87 10.27 -9.57
N GLU A 406 -21.81 11.19 -10.52
CA GLU A 406 -22.62 11.16 -11.74
C GLU A 406 -21.74 11.57 -12.93
N PHE A 407 -21.69 10.75 -13.95
CA PHE A 407 -21.09 11.12 -15.22
C PHE A 407 -22.07 12.01 -16.00
N THR A 408 -21.71 13.26 -16.24
CA THR A 408 -22.58 14.27 -16.87
C THR A 408 -22.33 14.42 -18.37
N GLY A 409 -21.44 13.59 -18.94
CA GLY A 409 -21.09 13.64 -20.36
C GLY A 409 -22.15 13.10 -21.30
N PRO A 410 -22.04 13.41 -22.60
CA PRO A 410 -22.94 12.86 -23.62
C PRO A 410 -22.84 11.33 -23.71
N GLU A 411 -23.94 10.68 -24.12
CA GLU A 411 -23.97 9.23 -24.34
C GLU A 411 -22.92 8.80 -25.39
N GLY A 412 -22.12 7.79 -25.06
CA GLY A 412 -21.06 7.25 -25.93
C GLY A 412 -19.73 8.00 -25.86
N VAL A 413 -19.61 9.03 -25.02
CA VAL A 413 -18.33 9.69 -24.72
C VAL A 413 -17.68 8.97 -23.54
N GLY A 414 -16.38 8.67 -23.65
CA GLY A 414 -15.60 8.08 -22.57
C GLY A 414 -15.45 9.04 -21.38
N TYR A 415 -14.95 8.50 -20.25
CA TYR A 415 -14.68 9.30 -19.06
C TYR A 415 -13.77 10.49 -19.40
N SER A 416 -14.14 11.66 -18.88
CA SER A 416 -13.31 12.87 -18.87
C SER A 416 -13.60 13.63 -17.58
N VAL A 417 -12.58 14.26 -17.02
CA VAL A 417 -12.67 15.11 -15.83
C VAL A 417 -13.69 16.25 -15.97
N GLU A 418 -13.95 16.69 -17.20
CA GLU A 418 -14.96 17.71 -17.51
C GLU A 418 -16.39 17.25 -17.22
N TYR A 419 -16.63 15.95 -17.28
CA TYR A 419 -17.96 15.34 -17.08
C TYR A 419 -18.12 14.67 -15.73
N ASP A 420 -17.13 14.78 -14.85
CA ASP A 420 -17.17 14.29 -13.48
C ASP A 420 -17.77 15.35 -12.55
N ASN A 421 -19.00 15.14 -12.09
CA ASN A 421 -19.71 16.10 -11.27
C ASN A 421 -19.00 16.42 -9.95
N GLN A 422 -18.25 15.47 -9.37
CA GLN A 422 -17.51 15.67 -8.12
C GLN A 422 -16.26 16.52 -8.35
N ILE A 423 -15.55 16.32 -9.45
CA ILE A 423 -14.43 17.21 -9.87
C ILE A 423 -14.94 18.62 -10.16
N GLN A 424 -16.05 18.75 -10.88
CA GLN A 424 -16.67 20.06 -11.14
C GLN A 424 -17.06 20.77 -9.82
N LYS A 425 -17.63 20.03 -8.87
CA LYS A 425 -17.94 20.57 -7.53
C LYS A 425 -16.68 21.00 -6.78
N ALA A 426 -15.60 20.24 -6.86
CA ALA A 426 -14.32 20.64 -6.26
C ALA A 426 -13.78 21.94 -6.86
N LEU A 427 -13.83 22.10 -8.19
CA LEU A 427 -13.45 23.34 -8.86
C LEU A 427 -14.29 24.54 -8.41
N GLU A 428 -15.59 24.36 -8.15
CA GLU A 428 -16.45 25.41 -7.61
C GLU A 428 -16.06 25.80 -6.16
N VAL A 429 -15.81 24.82 -5.30
CA VAL A 429 -15.44 25.05 -3.90
C VAL A 429 -14.10 25.77 -3.78
N LEU A 430 -13.12 25.43 -4.63
CA LEU A 430 -11.77 26.02 -4.63
C LEU A 430 -11.73 27.47 -5.15
N GLN A 431 -12.80 27.98 -5.75
CA GLN A 431 -12.90 29.36 -6.24
C GLN A 431 -13.56 30.33 -5.24
N GLN A 432 -14.06 29.82 -4.12
CA GLN A 432 -14.72 30.62 -3.07
C GLN A 432 -13.70 31.16 -2.06
#